data_f06839218ef0bc0195fe6670bc72e33d
#
_entry.id   f06839218ef0bc0195fe6670bc72e33d
#
_cell.length_a   1.000
_cell.length_b   1.000
_cell.length_c   1.000
_cell.angle_alpha   90.00
_cell.angle_beta   90.00
_cell.angle_gamma   90.00
#
_symmetry.space_group_name_H-M   'P 1'
#
loop_
_entity.id
_entity.type
_entity.pdbx_description
1 polymer ?
#
loop_
_entity_poly.entity_id
_entity_poly.type
_entity_poly.pdbx_seq_one_letter_code
_entity_poly.pdbx_strand_id
1 'polypeptide(L)'
;MLARAEAIQGRTQDLLDRAETALVALLDALLAAKRRGATERNLAPARQLQRKAQFRLDFISAENSMGFHAPQEAARILAEAIDYARQGQLEAERIRE
;
A
#
# COMPACT_ATOMS: atom_id res chain seq x y z
N MET A 1 -2.08 21.45 -22.95
CA MET A 1 -2.61 21.45 -21.58
C MET A 1 -3.31 20.14 -21.24
N LEU A 2 -4.22 19.68 -22.07
CA LEU A 2 -4.90 18.39 -21.84
C LEU A 2 -3.92 17.23 -21.73
N ALA A 3 -2.95 17.13 -22.63
CA ALA A 3 -1.98 16.05 -22.63
C ALA A 3 -1.15 16.00 -21.32
N ARG A 4 -0.84 17.18 -20.75
CA ARG A 4 -0.08 17.25 -19.50
C ARG A 4 -0.94 16.78 -18.31
N ALA A 5 -2.22 17.19 -18.27
CA ALA A 5 -3.14 16.76 -17.23
C ALA A 5 -3.34 15.24 -17.28
N GLU A 6 -3.52 14.69 -18.48
CA GLU A 6 -3.66 13.23 -18.67
C GLU A 6 -2.42 12.49 -18.22
N ALA A 7 -1.21 13.01 -18.51
CA ALA A 7 0.04 12.38 -18.07
C ALA A 7 0.17 12.37 -16.56
N ILE A 8 -0.21 13.44 -15.87
CA ILE A 8 -0.19 13.52 -14.41
C ILE A 8 -1.16 12.52 -13.80
N GLN A 9 -2.38 12.45 -14.31
CA GLN A 9 -3.39 11.50 -13.85
C GLN A 9 -2.94 10.06 -14.08
N GLY A 10 -2.30 9.78 -15.22
CA GLY A 10 -1.76 8.47 -15.55
C GLY A 10 -0.69 8.02 -14.57
N ARG A 11 0.22 8.93 -14.18
CA ARG A 11 1.26 8.63 -13.20
C ARG A 11 0.68 8.33 -11.82
N THR A 12 -0.31 9.11 -11.39
CA THR A 12 -0.98 8.88 -10.11
C THR A 12 -1.69 7.53 -10.14
N GLN A 13 -2.37 7.21 -11.23
CA GLN A 13 -3.04 5.93 -11.38
C GLN A 13 -2.05 4.76 -11.34
N ASP A 14 -0.91 4.90 -12.01
CA ASP A 14 0.14 3.87 -11.98
C ASP A 14 0.66 3.63 -10.56
N LEU A 15 0.86 4.71 -9.81
CA LEU A 15 1.32 4.58 -8.42
C LEU A 15 0.26 3.97 -7.52
N LEU A 16 -1.01 4.34 -7.73
CA LEU A 16 -2.13 3.71 -7.02
C LEU A 16 -2.15 2.21 -7.28
N ASP A 17 -2.03 1.81 -8.54
CA ASP A 17 -2.02 0.40 -8.92
C ASP A 17 -0.86 -0.35 -8.27
N ARG A 18 0.32 0.27 -8.24
CA ARG A 18 1.49 -0.33 -7.57
C ARG A 18 1.30 -0.46 -6.08
N ALA A 19 0.69 0.55 -5.46
CA ALA A 19 0.41 0.51 -4.02
C ALA A 19 -0.62 -0.58 -3.71
N GLU A 20 -1.65 -0.72 -4.52
CA GLU A 20 -2.63 -1.79 -4.38
C GLU A 20 -1.96 -3.16 -4.52
N THR A 21 -1.11 -3.33 -5.52
CA THR A 21 -0.38 -4.59 -5.73
C THR A 21 0.48 -4.93 -4.52
N ALA A 22 1.19 -3.94 -3.98
CA ALA A 22 2.03 -4.15 -2.80
C ALA A 22 1.19 -4.51 -1.58
N LEU A 23 0.04 -3.86 -1.41
CA LEU A 23 -0.85 -4.15 -0.29
C LEU A 23 -1.45 -5.54 -0.40
N VAL A 24 -1.88 -5.95 -1.59
CA VAL A 24 -2.39 -7.31 -1.82
C VAL A 24 -1.32 -8.34 -1.49
N ALA A 25 -0.08 -8.11 -1.90
CA ALA A 25 1.02 -9.02 -1.57
C ALA A 25 1.22 -9.14 -0.06
N LEU A 26 1.09 -8.04 0.67
CA LEU A 26 1.15 -8.06 2.14
C LEU A 26 -0.01 -8.87 2.72
N LEU A 27 -1.23 -8.64 2.25
CA LEU A 27 -2.39 -9.37 2.74
C LEU A 27 -2.26 -10.88 2.49
N ASP A 28 -1.74 -11.26 1.31
CA ASP A 28 -1.48 -12.66 0.99
C ASP A 28 -0.40 -13.24 1.92
N ALA A 29 0.64 -12.48 2.23
CA ALA A 29 1.70 -12.91 3.14
C ALA A 29 1.17 -13.09 4.56
N LEU A 30 0.29 -12.20 5.01
CA LEU A 30 -0.37 -12.33 6.33
C LEU A 30 -1.23 -13.60 6.38
N LEU A 31 -2.00 -13.84 5.34
CA LEU A 31 -2.83 -15.04 5.27
C LEU A 31 -1.98 -16.31 5.27
N ALA A 32 -0.89 -16.32 4.51
CA ALA A 32 0.03 -17.45 4.47
C ALA A 32 0.66 -17.69 5.83
N ALA A 33 1.08 -16.63 6.53
CA ALA A 33 1.65 -16.74 7.88
C ALA A 33 0.63 -17.32 8.85
N LYS A 34 -0.62 -16.88 8.77
CA LYS A 34 -1.69 -17.38 9.61
C LYS A 34 -1.93 -18.87 9.37
N ARG A 35 -1.91 -19.28 8.10
CA ARG A 35 -2.04 -20.70 7.74
C ARG A 35 -0.89 -21.55 8.24
N ARG A 36 0.30 -20.98 8.40
CA ARG A 36 1.45 -21.67 9.00
C ARG A 36 1.37 -21.74 10.52
N GLY A 37 0.36 -21.13 11.13
CA GLY A 37 0.17 -21.17 12.57
C GLY A 37 0.62 -19.92 13.31
N ALA A 38 0.92 -18.82 12.60
CA ALA A 38 1.30 -17.58 13.26
C ALA A 38 0.18 -17.08 14.16
N THR A 39 0.55 -16.61 15.34
CA THR A 39 -0.39 -16.03 16.30
C THR A 39 -0.63 -14.57 15.94
N GLU A 40 -1.71 -13.99 16.48
CA GLU A 40 -1.95 -12.55 16.30
C GLU A 40 -0.81 -11.72 16.88
N ARG A 41 -0.17 -12.19 17.94
CA ARG A 41 1.00 -11.54 18.53
C ARG A 41 2.16 -11.50 17.53
N ASN A 42 2.39 -12.61 16.83
CA ASN A 42 3.43 -12.67 15.79
C ASN A 42 3.11 -11.74 14.61
N LEU A 43 1.83 -11.60 14.29
CA LEU A 43 1.38 -10.81 13.13
C LEU A 43 1.30 -9.32 13.42
N ALA A 44 1.33 -8.91 14.69
CA ALA A 44 1.08 -7.52 15.07
C ALA A 44 1.97 -6.50 14.35
N PRO A 45 3.30 -6.70 14.23
CA PRO A 45 4.14 -5.73 13.49
C PRO A 45 3.74 -5.59 12.02
N ALA A 46 3.46 -6.71 11.35
CA ALA A 46 3.05 -6.69 9.94
C ALA A 46 1.67 -6.04 9.78
N ARG A 47 0.75 -6.29 10.70
CA ARG A 47 -0.58 -5.67 10.66
C ARG A 47 -0.50 -4.17 10.88
N GLN A 48 0.42 -3.71 11.71
CA GLN A 48 0.64 -2.27 11.93
C GLN A 48 1.12 -1.60 10.64
N LEU A 49 2.04 -2.25 9.93
CA LEU A 49 2.53 -1.77 8.64
C LEU A 49 1.41 -1.79 7.59
N GLN A 50 0.57 -2.80 7.62
CA GLN A 50 -0.60 -2.89 6.75
C GLN A 50 -1.54 -1.71 6.96
N ARG A 51 -1.82 -1.35 8.22
CA ARG A 51 -2.70 -0.22 8.51
C ARG A 51 -2.13 1.10 8.01
N LYS A 52 -0.81 1.29 8.14
CA LYS A 52 -0.14 2.49 7.64
C LYS A 52 -0.22 2.57 6.11
N ALA A 53 -0.01 1.46 5.44
CA ALA A 53 -0.11 1.39 3.98
C ALA A 53 -1.55 1.62 3.52
N GLN A 54 -2.49 0.97 4.16
CA GLN A 54 -3.92 1.06 3.82
C GLN A 54 -4.43 2.49 3.97
N PHE A 55 -4.10 3.14 5.08
CA PHE A 55 -4.53 4.51 5.32
C PHE A 55 -4.07 5.44 4.19
N ARG A 56 -2.82 5.32 3.79
CA ARG A 56 -2.25 6.17 2.73
C ARG A 56 -2.88 5.90 1.37
N LEU A 57 -3.08 4.64 1.05
CA LEU A 57 -3.73 4.26 -0.20
C LEU A 57 -5.16 4.80 -0.25
N ASP A 58 -5.92 4.60 0.83
CA ASP A 58 -7.32 5.04 0.91
C ASP A 58 -7.42 6.56 0.82
N PHE A 59 -6.50 7.27 1.48
CA PHE A 59 -6.48 8.73 1.47
C PHE A 59 -6.29 9.27 0.05
N ILE A 60 -5.29 8.76 -0.66
CA ILE A 60 -5.01 9.21 -2.03
C ILE A 60 -6.11 8.79 -2.99
N SER A 61 -6.66 7.59 -2.83
CA SER A 61 -7.77 7.11 -3.64
C SER A 61 -8.99 8.00 -3.48
N ALA A 62 -9.30 8.41 -2.24
CA ALA A 62 -10.42 9.31 -1.98
C ALA A 62 -10.20 10.69 -2.60
N GLU A 63 -9.00 11.25 -2.45
CA GLU A 63 -8.68 12.55 -3.06
C GLU A 63 -8.79 12.50 -4.58
N ASN A 64 -8.28 11.43 -5.18
CA ASN A 64 -8.33 11.23 -6.61
C ASN A 64 -9.78 11.16 -7.11
N SER A 65 -10.65 10.45 -6.37
CA SER A 65 -12.08 10.35 -6.70
C SER A 65 -12.79 11.69 -6.66
N MET A 66 -12.37 12.57 -5.76
CA MET A 66 -12.99 13.89 -5.60
C MET A 66 -12.38 14.94 -6.54
N GLY A 67 -11.44 14.54 -7.39
CA GLY A 67 -10.83 15.45 -8.37
C GLY A 67 -9.72 16.31 -7.79
N PHE A 68 -9.25 16.06 -6.59
CA PHE A 68 -8.10 16.76 -6.02
C PHE A 68 -6.82 16.15 -6.58
N HIS A 69 -5.98 17.01 -7.13
CA HIS A 69 -4.74 16.57 -7.76
C HIS A 69 -3.56 17.38 -7.22
N ALA A 70 -2.81 16.75 -6.31
CA ALA A 70 -1.53 17.26 -5.83
C ALA A 70 -0.49 16.19 -6.16
N PRO A 71 0.01 16.13 -7.41
CA PRO A 71 0.77 14.98 -7.89
C PRO A 71 2.05 14.70 -7.12
N GLN A 72 2.77 15.73 -6.66
CA GLN A 72 4.00 15.52 -5.90
C GLN A 72 3.71 14.92 -4.52
N GLU A 73 2.68 15.41 -3.86
CA GLU A 73 2.29 14.90 -2.57
C GLU A 73 1.71 13.49 -2.68
N ALA A 74 0.87 13.27 -3.70
CA ALA A 74 0.32 11.93 -3.96
C ALA A 74 1.44 10.93 -4.21
N ALA A 75 2.45 11.29 -5.02
CA ALA A 75 3.58 10.41 -5.29
C ALA A 75 4.34 10.07 -4.01
N ARG A 76 4.58 11.05 -3.14
CA ARG A 76 5.27 10.83 -1.87
C ARG A 76 4.49 9.88 -0.96
N ILE A 77 3.20 10.13 -0.80
CA ILE A 77 2.35 9.33 0.08
C ILE A 77 2.20 7.91 -0.44
N LEU A 78 2.03 7.74 -1.75
CA LEU A 78 1.92 6.41 -2.35
C LEU A 78 3.24 5.65 -2.29
N ALA A 79 4.38 6.35 -2.41
CA ALA A 79 5.68 5.71 -2.22
C ALA A 79 5.82 5.20 -0.78
N GLU A 80 5.35 5.97 0.21
CA GLU A 80 5.32 5.53 1.60
C GLU A 80 4.42 4.30 1.77
N ALA A 81 3.26 4.31 1.13
CA ALA A 81 2.34 3.17 1.19
C ALA A 81 3.00 1.90 0.65
N ILE A 82 3.68 2.00 -0.48
CA ILE A 82 4.38 0.87 -1.09
C ILE A 82 5.47 0.37 -0.15
N ASP A 83 6.26 1.28 0.42
CA ASP A 83 7.34 0.93 1.33
C ASP A 83 6.82 0.21 2.58
N TYR A 84 5.78 0.75 3.22
CA TYR A 84 5.17 0.10 4.38
C TYR A 84 4.60 -1.28 4.03
N ALA A 85 3.95 -1.39 2.88
CA ALA A 85 3.40 -2.66 2.44
C ALA A 85 4.50 -3.70 2.22
N ARG A 86 5.61 -3.31 1.60
CA ARG A 86 6.74 -4.23 1.39
C ARG A 86 7.45 -4.60 2.68
N GLN A 87 7.60 -3.64 3.62
CA GLN A 87 8.14 -3.94 4.94
C GLN A 87 7.25 -4.94 5.68
N GLY A 88 5.94 -4.73 5.62
CA GLY A 88 4.97 -5.64 6.25
C GLY A 88 5.01 -7.02 5.64
N GLN A 89 5.14 -7.09 4.33
CA GLN A 89 5.27 -8.35 3.62
C GLN A 89 6.49 -9.13 4.10
N LEU A 90 7.64 -8.47 4.22
CA LEU A 90 8.86 -9.09 4.71
C LEU A 90 8.70 -9.57 6.15
N GLU A 91 8.07 -8.76 7.01
CA GLU A 91 7.80 -9.17 8.39
C GLU A 91 6.94 -10.43 8.44
N ALA A 92 5.86 -10.47 7.65
CA ALA A 92 4.98 -11.63 7.62
C ALA A 92 5.69 -12.88 7.07
N GLU A 93 6.51 -12.72 6.03
CA GLU A 93 7.23 -13.82 5.42
C GLU A 93 8.31 -14.41 6.32
N ARG A 94 8.84 -13.61 7.27
CA ARG A 94 9.84 -14.06 8.22
C ARG A 94 9.25 -14.86 9.37
N ILE A 95 7.94 -14.80 9.57
CA ILE A 95 7.30 -15.51 10.68
C ILE A 95 7.39 -17.00 10.43
N ARG A 96 8.04 -17.69 11.37
CA ARG A 96 8.11 -19.15 11.42
C ARG A 96 7.41 -19.62 12.69
N GLU A 97 6.98 -20.84 12.65
CA GLU A 97 6.28 -21.45 13.78
C GLU A 97 7.12 -21.41 15.06
#